data_f47ba2c9dcf22070803ea57aa6a34bf5
#
_entry.id   f47ba2c9dcf22070803ea57aa6a34bf5
#
_cell.length_a   1.000
_cell.length_b   1.000
_cell.length_c   1.000
_cell.angle_alpha   90.00
_cell.angle_beta   90.00
_cell.angle_gamma   90.00
#
_symmetry.space_group_name_H-M   'P 1'
#
loop_
_entity.id
_entity.type
_entity.pdbx_description
1 polymer ?
#
loop_
_entity_poly.entity_id
_entity_poly.type
_entity_poly.pdbx_seq_one_letter_code
_entity_poly.pdbx_strand_id
1 'polypeptide(L)'
;MNTKGYSKNQILVTVLIATVGLFSFTFFQAKPWNVPDAAAKKANPVKSDGESIQTGKELWAKHCQSCHGKKGAGDGTKAAELETEMQDFAKDVVQKQPDGALFYKISEGRDEMPTFKKKIQDESDIWSLVNYMRTLKAK
;
A
#
# COMPACT_ATOMS: atom_id res chain seq x y z
N MET A 1 27.33 -42.79 -29.80
CA MET A 1 26.33 -41.93 -29.13
C MET A 1 25.48 -42.84 -28.23
N ASN A 2 25.61 -42.69 -26.91
CA ASN A 2 25.01 -43.59 -25.92
C ASN A 2 23.69 -42.96 -25.43
N THR A 3 22.57 -43.34 -26.02
CA THR A 3 21.25 -42.89 -25.56
C THR A 3 20.84 -43.73 -24.35
N LYS A 4 21.05 -43.15 -23.13
CA LYS A 4 20.48 -43.74 -21.92
C LYS A 4 18.96 -43.63 -21.99
N GLY A 5 18.28 -44.75 -22.31
CA GLY A 5 16.83 -44.86 -22.27
C GLY A 5 16.35 -44.72 -20.83
N TYR A 6 15.53 -43.69 -20.55
CA TYR A 6 14.87 -43.56 -19.27
C TYR A 6 13.80 -44.65 -19.09
N SER A 7 13.77 -45.28 -17.92
CA SER A 7 12.72 -46.25 -17.64
C SER A 7 11.35 -45.55 -17.49
N LYS A 8 10.26 -46.28 -17.81
CA LYS A 8 8.89 -45.73 -17.69
C LYS A 8 8.61 -45.11 -16.30
N ASN A 9 9.17 -45.69 -15.25
CA ASN A 9 9.02 -45.17 -13.89
C ASN A 9 9.77 -43.87 -13.68
N GLN A 10 10.95 -43.68 -14.31
CA GLN A 10 11.69 -42.42 -14.20
C GLN A 10 10.98 -41.30 -14.93
N ILE A 11 10.37 -41.56 -16.07
CA ILE A 11 9.57 -40.58 -16.82
C ILE A 11 8.33 -40.19 -16.01
N LEU A 12 7.63 -41.16 -15.40
CA LEU A 12 6.46 -40.91 -14.57
C LEU A 12 6.79 -40.06 -13.35
N VAL A 13 7.90 -40.33 -12.65
CA VAL A 13 8.35 -39.54 -11.49
C VAL A 13 8.73 -38.12 -11.92
N THR A 14 9.42 -37.96 -13.06
CA THR A 14 9.81 -36.62 -13.54
C THR A 14 8.60 -35.79 -13.94
N VAL A 15 7.60 -36.40 -14.58
CA VAL A 15 6.35 -35.72 -14.95
C VAL A 15 5.55 -35.34 -13.70
N LEU A 16 5.50 -36.22 -12.69
CA LEU A 16 4.80 -35.94 -11.43
C LEU A 16 5.43 -34.77 -10.65
N ILE A 17 6.77 -34.71 -10.61
CA ILE A 17 7.49 -33.59 -9.97
C ILE A 17 7.28 -32.27 -10.73
N ALA A 18 7.27 -32.31 -12.05
CA ALA A 18 7.01 -31.12 -12.88
C ALA A 18 5.59 -30.57 -12.72
N THR A 19 4.59 -31.43 -12.53
CA THR A 19 3.19 -31.01 -12.33
C THR A 19 2.94 -30.46 -10.93
N VAL A 20 3.62 -30.94 -9.89
CA VAL A 20 3.50 -30.42 -8.53
C VAL A 20 4.18 -29.04 -8.40
N GLY A 21 5.27 -28.79 -9.14
CA GLY A 21 5.99 -27.52 -9.12
C GLY A 21 5.24 -26.34 -9.76
N LEU A 22 4.24 -26.60 -10.62
CA LEU A 22 3.47 -25.54 -11.31
C LEU A 22 2.27 -25.02 -10.50
N PHE A 23 1.91 -25.64 -9.38
CA PHE A 23 0.67 -25.30 -8.65
C PHE A 23 0.86 -24.41 -7.43
N SER A 24 2.07 -23.91 -7.14
CA SER A 24 2.35 -23.22 -5.88
C SER A 24 2.66 -21.71 -6.01
N PHE A 25 2.29 -21.05 -7.12
CA PHE A 25 2.41 -19.59 -7.23
C PHE A 25 1.01 -18.96 -7.28
N THR A 26 0.26 -19.10 -6.19
CA THR A 26 -0.85 -18.18 -5.94
C THR A 26 -0.22 -16.86 -5.49
N PHE A 27 -0.04 -15.93 -6.44
CA PHE A 27 0.22 -14.54 -6.08
C PHE A 27 -0.98 -14.05 -5.25
N PHE A 28 -0.75 -13.80 -3.97
CA PHE A 28 -1.69 -13.08 -3.13
C PHE A 28 -1.66 -11.62 -3.62
N GLN A 29 -2.43 -11.34 -4.68
CA GLN A 29 -2.56 -9.97 -5.16
C GLN A 29 -3.48 -9.24 -4.20
N ALA A 30 -2.94 -8.27 -3.48
CA ALA A 30 -3.73 -7.37 -2.67
C ALA A 30 -4.87 -6.80 -3.53
N LYS A 31 -6.12 -6.94 -3.06
CA LYS A 31 -7.30 -6.44 -3.75
C LYS A 31 -7.13 -4.96 -4.09
N PRO A 32 -7.23 -4.54 -5.36
CA PRO A 32 -7.03 -3.15 -5.72
C PRO A 32 -8.06 -2.26 -4.99
N TRP A 33 -7.59 -1.09 -4.54
CA TRP A 33 -8.44 -0.11 -3.90
C TRP A 33 -9.21 0.68 -4.97
N ASN A 34 -10.49 0.42 -5.10
CA ASN A 34 -11.33 1.10 -6.07
C ASN A 34 -11.60 2.54 -5.60
N VAL A 35 -10.92 3.51 -6.22
CA VAL A 35 -11.13 4.94 -5.99
C VAL A 35 -11.95 5.47 -7.16
N PRO A 36 -13.11 6.13 -6.92
CA PRO A 36 -13.87 6.74 -8.00
C PRO A 36 -13.05 7.78 -8.79
N ASP A 37 -13.16 7.79 -10.10
CA ASP A 37 -12.41 8.70 -10.97
C ASP A 37 -12.59 10.17 -10.59
N ALA A 38 -13.81 10.56 -10.22
CA ALA A 38 -14.11 11.92 -9.78
C ALA A 38 -13.33 12.28 -8.50
N ALA A 39 -13.16 11.34 -7.56
CA ALA A 39 -12.38 11.56 -6.36
C ALA A 39 -10.88 11.61 -6.67
N ALA A 40 -10.38 10.68 -7.51
CA ALA A 40 -8.98 10.65 -7.89
C ALA A 40 -8.52 11.94 -8.61
N LYS A 41 -9.41 12.57 -9.37
CA LYS A 41 -9.14 13.82 -10.12
C LYS A 41 -9.22 15.09 -9.26
N LYS A 42 -9.63 15.01 -8.00
CA LYS A 42 -9.63 16.17 -7.10
C LYS A 42 -8.19 16.69 -6.93
N ALA A 43 -7.99 17.97 -7.26
CA ALA A 43 -6.72 18.64 -6.96
C ALA A 43 -6.65 18.97 -5.45
N ASN A 44 -5.46 18.93 -4.90
CA ASN A 44 -5.24 19.38 -3.53
C ASN A 44 -5.35 20.91 -3.45
N PRO A 45 -6.34 21.47 -2.74
CA PRO A 45 -6.50 22.91 -2.61
C PRO A 45 -5.52 23.54 -1.61
N VAL A 46 -4.87 22.72 -0.77
CA VAL A 46 -3.93 23.19 0.25
C VAL A 46 -2.52 23.24 -0.32
N LYS A 47 -1.91 24.43 -0.27
CA LYS A 47 -0.53 24.59 -0.74
C LYS A 47 0.41 23.70 0.04
N SER A 48 1.33 23.04 -0.65
CA SER A 48 2.39 22.24 -0.03
C SER A 48 3.52 23.15 0.43
N ASP A 49 3.42 23.68 1.64
CA ASP A 49 4.41 24.54 2.30
C ASP A 49 4.76 24.02 3.71
N GLY A 50 5.61 24.75 4.40
CA GLY A 50 6.09 24.35 5.73
C GLY A 50 4.98 24.17 6.77
N GLU A 51 3.93 24.99 6.71
CA GLU A 51 2.81 24.93 7.64
C GLU A 51 1.96 23.69 7.40
N SER A 52 1.51 23.47 6.17
CA SER A 52 0.68 22.32 5.83
C SER A 52 1.44 20.98 6.02
N ILE A 53 2.74 20.94 5.71
CA ILE A 53 3.58 19.76 5.95
C ILE A 53 3.72 19.49 7.45
N GLN A 54 3.87 20.53 8.28
CA GLN A 54 3.97 20.34 9.73
C GLN A 54 2.64 19.86 10.32
N THR A 55 1.51 20.43 9.92
CA THR A 55 0.17 19.96 10.30
C THR A 55 -0.03 18.50 9.91
N GLY A 56 0.30 18.15 8.66
CA GLY A 56 0.20 16.77 8.18
C GLY A 56 1.10 15.80 8.97
N LYS A 57 2.30 16.22 9.36
CA LYS A 57 3.22 15.43 10.18
C LYS A 57 2.68 15.15 11.59
N GLU A 58 2.04 16.13 12.21
CA GLU A 58 1.42 15.97 13.52
C GLU A 58 0.23 15.02 13.48
N LEU A 59 -0.62 15.17 12.46
CA LEU A 59 -1.74 14.26 12.22
C LEU A 59 -1.27 12.84 11.89
N TRP A 60 -0.19 12.69 11.12
CA TRP A 60 0.44 11.41 10.87
C TRP A 60 0.90 10.72 12.15
N ALA A 61 1.61 11.43 13.00
CA ALA A 61 2.09 10.91 14.28
C ALA A 61 0.94 10.47 15.18
N LYS A 62 -0.17 11.21 15.18
CA LYS A 62 -1.34 10.95 16.02
C LYS A 62 -2.21 9.79 15.51
N HIS A 63 -2.37 9.65 14.19
CA HIS A 63 -3.41 8.80 13.61
C HIS A 63 -2.90 7.67 12.71
N CYS A 64 -1.72 7.79 12.12
CA CYS A 64 -1.26 6.92 11.04
C CYS A 64 -0.04 6.07 11.43
N GLN A 65 0.88 6.66 12.21
CA GLN A 65 2.19 6.11 12.53
C GLN A 65 2.13 4.73 13.17
N SER A 66 1.12 4.44 13.98
CA SER A 66 1.02 3.14 14.69
C SER A 66 0.93 1.95 13.73
N CYS A 67 0.36 2.13 12.55
CA CYS A 67 0.28 1.10 11.51
C CYS A 67 1.31 1.34 10.41
N HIS A 68 1.41 2.58 9.89
CA HIS A 68 2.24 2.89 8.73
C HIS A 68 3.71 3.16 9.06
N GLY A 69 4.07 3.29 10.34
CA GLY A 69 5.43 3.62 10.76
C GLY A 69 5.73 5.12 10.74
N LYS A 70 6.77 5.53 11.47
CA LYS A 70 7.17 6.94 11.60
C LYS A 70 7.57 7.57 10.26
N LYS A 71 8.19 6.76 9.39
CA LYS A 71 8.66 7.17 8.06
C LYS A 71 7.78 6.62 6.93
N GLY A 72 6.66 6.00 7.25
CA GLY A 72 5.76 5.42 6.27
C GLY A 72 6.29 4.14 5.62
N ALA A 73 7.22 3.44 6.26
CA ALA A 73 7.81 2.21 5.72
C ALA A 73 6.93 0.96 5.93
N GLY A 74 5.76 1.11 6.55
CA GLY A 74 4.90 -0.02 6.89
C GLY A 74 5.33 -0.77 8.15
N ASP A 75 6.26 -0.20 8.92
CA ASP A 75 6.91 -0.77 10.11
C ASP A 75 6.31 -0.25 11.43
N GLY A 76 5.05 0.14 11.42
CA GLY A 76 4.37 0.58 12.63
C GLY A 76 4.19 -0.54 13.65
N THR A 77 4.08 -0.17 14.93
CA THR A 77 3.99 -1.15 16.04
C THR A 77 2.78 -2.09 15.93
N LYS A 78 1.73 -1.67 15.22
CA LYS A 78 0.53 -2.48 14.95
C LYS A 78 0.57 -3.20 13.60
N ALA A 79 1.56 -2.96 12.76
CA ALA A 79 1.61 -3.53 11.42
C ALA A 79 1.60 -5.07 11.43
N ALA A 80 2.29 -5.69 12.40
CA ALA A 80 2.35 -7.14 12.52
C ALA A 80 1.04 -7.81 13.00
N GLU A 81 0.08 -7.02 13.49
CA GLU A 81 -1.23 -7.49 13.95
C GLU A 81 -2.28 -7.48 12.83
N LEU A 82 -1.95 -6.89 11.66
CA LEU A 82 -2.86 -6.69 10.54
C LEU A 82 -2.71 -7.83 9.52
N GLU A 83 -3.83 -8.21 8.92
CA GLU A 83 -3.85 -9.16 7.80
C GLU A 83 -3.38 -8.50 6.50
N THR A 84 -3.59 -7.18 6.39
CA THR A 84 -3.21 -6.39 5.21
C THR A 84 -1.75 -5.96 5.30
N GLU A 85 -0.96 -6.31 4.28
CA GLU A 85 0.42 -5.83 4.15
C GLU A 85 0.47 -4.32 4.01
N MET A 86 1.23 -3.66 4.88
CA MET A 86 1.41 -2.21 4.85
C MET A 86 2.34 -1.80 3.72
N GLN A 87 1.90 -0.81 2.94
CA GLN A 87 2.72 -0.28 1.85
C GLN A 87 3.79 0.69 2.38
N ASP A 88 4.96 0.65 1.74
CA ASP A 88 6.03 1.64 1.94
C ASP A 88 5.69 2.91 1.14
N PHE A 89 5.47 4.01 1.87
CA PHE A 89 5.11 5.32 1.29
C PHE A 89 6.26 5.97 0.51
N ALA A 90 7.48 5.50 0.66
CA ALA A 90 8.60 5.95 -0.17
C ALA A 90 8.55 5.42 -1.61
N LYS A 91 7.76 4.38 -1.86
CA LYS A 91 7.72 3.69 -3.15
C LYS A 91 6.76 4.35 -4.16
N ASP A 92 7.09 4.17 -5.42
CA ASP A 92 6.32 4.68 -6.56
C ASP A 92 4.85 4.25 -6.57
N VAL A 93 4.55 3.04 -6.06
CA VAL A 93 3.17 2.53 -5.97
C VAL A 93 2.25 3.44 -5.13
N VAL A 94 2.81 4.18 -4.17
CA VAL A 94 2.08 5.19 -3.39
C VAL A 94 2.29 6.57 -4.03
N GLN A 95 3.55 6.94 -4.32
CA GLN A 95 3.91 8.30 -4.72
C GLN A 95 3.39 8.71 -6.11
N LYS A 96 3.07 7.76 -7.00
CA LYS A 96 2.46 8.04 -8.31
C LYS A 96 0.94 8.13 -8.28
N GLN A 97 0.30 7.83 -7.16
CA GLN A 97 -1.15 8.00 -7.04
C GLN A 97 -1.51 9.50 -7.03
N PRO A 98 -2.63 9.91 -7.66
CA PRO A 98 -3.12 11.29 -7.57
C PRO A 98 -3.41 11.69 -6.11
N ASP A 99 -3.25 12.97 -5.79
CA ASP A 99 -3.55 13.50 -4.45
C ASP A 99 -4.99 13.23 -4.02
N GLY A 100 -5.94 13.38 -4.95
CA GLY A 100 -7.35 13.07 -4.70
C GLY A 100 -7.59 11.60 -4.34
N ALA A 101 -6.79 10.68 -4.91
CA ALA A 101 -6.89 9.27 -4.55
C ALA A 101 -6.37 9.01 -3.12
N LEU A 102 -5.29 9.65 -2.73
CA LEU A 102 -4.76 9.55 -1.36
C LEU A 102 -5.73 10.17 -0.36
N PHE A 103 -6.26 11.35 -0.65
CA PHE A 103 -7.31 12.00 0.15
C PHE A 103 -8.52 11.09 0.35
N TYR A 104 -9.04 10.51 -0.74
CA TYR A 104 -10.20 9.60 -0.68
C TYR A 104 -9.92 8.39 0.22
N LYS A 105 -8.75 7.78 0.08
CA LYS A 105 -8.36 6.61 0.88
C LYS A 105 -8.27 6.93 2.37
N ILE A 106 -7.74 8.08 2.73
CA ILE A 106 -7.70 8.55 4.12
C ILE A 106 -9.12 8.81 4.62
N SER A 107 -9.92 9.52 3.85
CA SER A 107 -11.28 9.90 4.25
C SER A 107 -12.18 8.69 4.46
N GLU A 108 -12.21 7.77 3.50
CA GLU A 108 -13.16 6.66 3.51
C GLU A 108 -12.66 5.44 4.29
N GLY A 109 -11.36 5.18 4.30
CA GLY A 109 -10.80 3.98 4.86
C GLY A 109 -11.19 2.74 4.03
N ARG A 110 -10.68 1.59 4.42
CA ARG A 110 -11.05 0.28 3.88
C ARG A 110 -10.48 -0.84 4.75
N ASP A 111 -11.24 -1.90 4.91
CA ASP A 111 -10.84 -3.08 5.68
C ASP A 111 -10.31 -2.67 7.07
N GLU A 112 -9.06 -2.93 7.40
CA GLU A 112 -8.44 -2.57 8.67
C GLU A 112 -8.04 -1.09 8.77
N MET A 113 -7.99 -0.35 7.64
CA MET A 113 -7.76 1.09 7.66
C MET A 113 -9.05 1.84 7.96
N PRO A 114 -9.17 2.50 9.13
CA PRO A 114 -10.40 3.18 9.52
C PRO A 114 -10.69 4.41 8.66
N THR A 115 -11.96 4.83 8.59
CA THR A 115 -12.35 6.12 8.02
C THR A 115 -11.88 7.25 8.93
N PHE A 116 -11.24 8.27 8.35
CA PHE A 116 -10.74 9.43 9.11
C PHE A 116 -11.60 10.67 8.97
N LYS A 117 -12.52 10.76 8.01
CA LYS A 117 -13.42 11.92 7.83
C LYS A 117 -14.25 12.30 9.08
N LYS A 118 -14.47 11.33 9.99
CA LYS A 118 -15.14 11.58 11.28
C LYS A 118 -14.18 11.99 12.40
N LYS A 119 -12.89 11.65 12.27
CA LYS A 119 -11.86 11.93 13.28
C LYS A 119 -11.10 13.22 12.99
N ILE A 120 -10.96 13.54 11.71
CA ILE A 120 -10.33 14.75 11.20
C ILE A 120 -11.45 15.49 10.46
N GLN A 121 -12.05 16.47 11.15
CA GLN A 121 -13.27 17.14 10.66
C GLN A 121 -12.98 18.19 9.60
N ASP A 122 -11.78 18.77 9.61
CA ASP A 122 -11.37 19.73 8.59
C ASP A 122 -10.75 18.99 7.39
N GLU A 123 -11.34 19.14 6.22
CA GLU A 123 -10.79 18.57 4.98
C GLU A 123 -9.40 19.12 4.66
N SER A 124 -9.09 20.35 5.05
CA SER A 124 -7.76 20.97 4.86
C SER A 124 -6.68 20.21 5.61
N ASP A 125 -7.00 19.65 6.76
CA ASP A 125 -6.10 18.81 7.56
C ASP A 125 -5.81 17.48 6.85
N ILE A 126 -6.82 16.87 6.23
CA ILE A 126 -6.61 15.64 5.43
C ILE A 126 -5.73 15.94 4.21
N TRP A 127 -5.91 17.10 3.56
CA TRP A 127 -5.05 17.52 2.47
C TRP A 127 -3.62 17.82 2.93
N SER A 128 -3.46 18.36 4.12
CA SER A 128 -2.15 18.56 4.78
C SER A 128 -1.45 17.22 5.04
N LEU A 129 -2.20 16.17 5.43
CA LEU A 129 -1.68 14.81 5.49
C LEU A 129 -1.14 14.33 4.14
N VAL A 130 -1.87 14.60 3.03
CA VAL A 130 -1.39 14.27 1.68
C VAL A 130 -0.09 15.00 1.37
N ASN A 131 0.02 16.30 1.71
CA ASN A 131 1.25 17.07 1.54
C ASN A 131 2.42 16.45 2.32
N TYR A 132 2.20 16.05 3.57
CA TYR A 132 3.23 15.36 4.35
C TYR A 132 3.62 14.01 3.72
N MET A 133 2.64 13.20 3.26
CA MET A 133 2.91 11.91 2.62
C MET A 133 3.82 12.05 1.39
N ARG A 134 3.72 13.17 0.64
CA ARG A 134 4.63 13.45 -0.49
C ARG A 134 6.08 13.65 -0.04
N THR A 135 6.31 14.13 1.18
CA THR A 135 7.66 14.27 1.73
C THR A 135 8.34 12.94 2.09
N LEU A 136 7.56 11.85 2.17
CA LEU A 136 8.07 10.52 2.48
C LEU A 136 8.71 9.80 1.28
N LYS A 137 8.63 10.38 0.10
CA LYS A 137 9.27 9.85 -1.13
C LYS A 137 10.77 9.62 -0.89
N ALA A 138 11.28 8.46 -1.35
CA ALA A 138 12.72 8.22 -1.39
C ALA A 138 13.42 9.29 -2.24
N LYS A 139 14.55 9.80 -1.72
CA LYS A 139 15.42 10.75 -2.46
C LYS A 139 16.23 10.03 -3.52
#